data_0f73691fad11caa52fdff0f2a9b829aa
#
_entry.id   0f73691fad11caa52fdff0f2a9b829aa
#
_cell.length_a   1.000
_cell.length_b   1.000
_cell.length_c   1.000
_cell.angle_alpha   90.00
_cell.angle_beta   90.00
_cell.angle_gamma   90.00
#
_symmetry.space_group_name_H-M   'P 1'
#
loop_
_entity.id
_entity.type
_entity.pdbx_description
1 polymer ?
#
loop_
_entity_poly.entity_id
_entity_poly.type
_entity_poly.pdbx_seq_one_letter_code
_entity_poly.pdbx_strand_id
1 'polypeptide(L)'
;MKLKISKLLLESALIFQARNDVRYYLNGICFMPDGRIASTDGHRAFIGGSHENKLTENVIVKVSKSPTKRYEYAIIDTKSKIATYHDEDGVVVGSGICEEIDGRFPDIDRVIPKETKAAEEIGFNAGYLVDVEKVAKLFNPKFSSVKFELNGNTNAAVCCLSAPSGETAKIVVMPMRL
;
A
#
# COMPACT_ATOMS: atom_id res chain seq x y z
N MET A 1 14.09 -1.21 -15.28
CA MET A 1 14.47 -1.50 -13.88
C MET A 1 13.63 -2.69 -13.42
N LYS A 2 14.15 -3.54 -12.53
CA LYS A 2 13.38 -4.64 -11.93
C LYS A 2 13.15 -4.34 -10.46
N LEU A 3 11.88 -4.40 -10.03
CA LEU A 3 11.45 -4.18 -8.66
C LEU A 3 10.83 -5.49 -8.13
N LYS A 4 11.30 -5.96 -6.98
CA LYS A 4 10.72 -7.12 -6.30
C LYS A 4 9.82 -6.64 -5.15
N ILE A 5 8.66 -7.25 -5.01
CA ILE A 5 7.68 -6.95 -3.96
C ILE A 5 6.98 -8.23 -3.52
N SER A 6 6.76 -8.40 -2.22
CA SER A 6 5.98 -9.52 -1.70
C SER A 6 4.50 -9.40 -2.10
N LYS A 7 3.83 -10.54 -2.16
CA LYS A 7 2.39 -10.62 -2.40
C LYS A 7 1.60 -9.78 -1.40
N LEU A 8 1.94 -9.90 -0.12
CA LEU A 8 1.26 -9.19 0.95
C LEU A 8 1.27 -7.68 0.74
N LEU A 9 2.45 -7.12 0.46
CA LEU A 9 2.61 -5.69 0.24
C LEU A 9 1.95 -5.25 -1.08
N LEU A 10 2.10 -6.04 -2.15
CA LEU A 10 1.51 -5.72 -3.45
C LEU A 10 -0.03 -5.70 -3.38
N GLU A 11 -0.65 -6.76 -2.85
CA GLU A 11 -2.12 -6.83 -2.75
C GLU A 11 -2.69 -5.74 -1.86
N SER A 12 -2.00 -5.43 -0.75
CA SER A 12 -2.39 -4.34 0.14
C SER A 12 -2.30 -2.97 -0.54
N ALA A 13 -1.20 -2.70 -1.23
CA ALA A 13 -1.02 -1.43 -1.95
C ALA A 13 -2.05 -1.25 -3.07
N LEU A 14 -2.39 -2.31 -3.81
CA LEU A 14 -3.42 -2.29 -4.87
C LEU A 14 -4.83 -1.95 -4.35
N ILE A 15 -5.11 -2.19 -3.07
CA ILE A 15 -6.39 -1.82 -2.44
C ILE A 15 -6.48 -0.30 -2.22
N PHE A 16 -5.35 0.33 -1.88
CA PHE A 16 -5.30 1.74 -1.48
C PHE A 16 -4.92 2.70 -2.61
N GLN A 17 -4.40 2.21 -3.73
CA GLN A 17 -4.12 3.09 -4.87
C GLN A 17 -5.41 3.67 -5.47
N ALA A 18 -5.33 4.88 -6.01
CA ALA A 18 -6.41 5.49 -6.76
C ALA A 18 -6.73 4.70 -8.03
N ARG A 19 -7.95 4.86 -8.53
CA ARG A 19 -8.40 4.24 -9.79
C ARG A 19 -8.95 5.32 -10.70
N ASN A 20 -8.27 5.55 -11.82
CA ASN A 20 -8.65 6.56 -12.81
C ASN A 20 -8.79 7.98 -12.22
N ASP A 21 -7.95 8.32 -11.23
CA ASP A 21 -7.87 9.67 -10.70
C ASP A 21 -7.16 10.57 -11.71
N VAL A 22 -7.62 11.82 -11.83
CA VAL A 22 -7.00 12.85 -12.69
C VAL A 22 -5.56 13.16 -12.24
N ARG A 23 -5.27 12.99 -10.97
CA ARG A 23 -3.91 12.96 -10.41
C ARG A 23 -3.26 11.63 -10.73
N TYR A 24 -2.89 11.45 -11.98
CA TYR A 24 -2.46 10.17 -12.56
C TYR A 24 -1.36 9.46 -11.74
N TYR A 25 -0.50 10.20 -11.03
CA TYR A 25 0.53 9.67 -10.17
C TYR A 25 0.00 8.91 -8.94
N LEU A 26 -1.27 9.06 -8.58
CA LEU A 26 -1.93 8.26 -7.53
C LEU A 26 -2.44 6.91 -8.03
N ASN A 27 -2.52 6.71 -9.35
CA ASN A 27 -2.97 5.46 -9.95
C ASN A 27 -1.88 4.36 -9.97
N GLY A 28 -0.81 4.54 -9.23
CA GLY A 28 0.29 3.61 -9.09
C GLY A 28 0.73 3.40 -7.64
N ILE A 29 1.65 2.47 -7.47
CA ILE A 29 2.34 2.18 -6.20
C ILE A 29 3.69 2.86 -6.27
N CYS A 30 4.04 3.62 -5.25
CA CYS A 30 5.33 4.27 -5.11
C CYS A 30 6.30 3.37 -4.35
N PHE A 31 7.44 3.08 -4.95
CA PHE A 31 8.59 2.44 -4.31
C PHE A 31 9.57 3.55 -3.91
N MET A 32 9.98 3.56 -2.66
CA MET A 32 10.78 4.64 -2.08
C MET A 32 12.23 4.22 -1.83
N PRO A 33 13.20 5.14 -1.88
CA PRO A 33 14.63 4.82 -1.64
C PRO A 33 14.91 4.27 -0.24
N ASP A 34 14.08 4.62 0.74
CA ASP A 34 14.19 4.14 2.13
C ASP A 34 13.64 2.72 2.34
N GLY A 35 13.21 2.06 1.26
CA GLY A 35 12.67 0.71 1.26
C GLY A 35 11.16 0.63 1.46
N ARG A 36 10.48 1.72 1.81
CA ARG A 36 9.02 1.72 1.94
C ARG A 36 8.33 1.68 0.57
N ILE A 37 7.13 1.14 0.55
CA ILE A 37 6.18 1.32 -0.54
C ILE A 37 4.97 2.12 -0.04
N ALA A 38 4.35 2.88 -0.92
CA ALA A 38 3.14 3.61 -0.59
C ALA A 38 2.13 3.62 -1.74
N SER A 39 0.86 3.66 -1.39
CA SER A 39 -0.24 3.92 -2.31
C SER A 39 -1.32 4.75 -1.62
N THR A 40 -2.02 5.59 -2.35
CA THR A 40 -3.05 6.48 -1.81
C THR A 40 -4.05 6.89 -2.87
N ASP A 41 -5.27 7.21 -2.44
CA ASP A 41 -6.29 7.87 -3.25
C ASP A 41 -6.52 9.34 -2.84
N GLY A 42 -5.69 9.83 -1.90
CA GLY A 42 -5.77 11.18 -1.36
C GLY A 42 -6.63 11.29 -0.09
N HIS A 43 -7.38 10.27 0.29
CA HIS A 43 -8.20 10.22 1.51
C HIS A 43 -7.72 9.16 2.51
N ARG A 44 -6.99 8.21 2.03
CA ARG A 44 -6.37 7.14 2.81
C ARG A 44 -5.09 6.70 2.13
N ALA A 45 -4.17 6.13 2.90
CA ALA A 45 -2.90 5.64 2.38
C ALA A 45 -2.52 4.31 3.02
N PHE A 46 -1.87 3.47 2.24
CA PHE A 46 -1.13 2.30 2.69
C PHE A 46 0.35 2.60 2.59
N ILE A 47 1.10 2.30 3.63
CA ILE A 47 2.54 2.46 3.71
C ILE A 47 3.10 1.14 4.22
N GLY A 48 3.63 0.35 3.31
CA GLY A 48 4.23 -0.95 3.61
C GLY A 48 5.68 -0.81 4.04
N GLY A 49 6.11 -1.70 4.91
CA GLY A 49 7.51 -1.84 5.28
C GLY A 49 8.35 -2.44 4.14
N SER A 50 9.58 -2.64 4.39
CA SER A 50 10.72 -2.71 3.48
C SER A 50 10.59 -3.59 2.22
N HIS A 51 10.96 -3.00 1.09
CA HIS A 51 11.46 -3.70 -0.09
C HIS A 51 13.01 -3.63 -0.15
N GLU A 52 13.63 -4.60 -0.79
CA GLU A 52 15.10 -4.69 -0.93
C GLU A 52 15.65 -4.01 -2.20
N ASN A 53 14.78 -3.31 -2.95
CA ASN A 53 15.20 -2.65 -4.19
C ASN A 53 16.08 -1.42 -3.87
N LYS A 54 17.26 -1.35 -4.47
CA LYS A 54 18.17 -0.20 -4.32
C LYS A 54 17.73 0.91 -5.26
N LEU A 55 17.11 1.94 -4.70
CA LEU A 55 16.60 3.09 -5.44
C LEU A 55 17.30 4.36 -4.98
N THR A 56 17.48 5.31 -5.89
CA THR A 56 18.00 6.65 -5.61
C THR A 56 16.90 7.71 -5.52
N GLU A 57 15.71 7.38 -6.06
CA GLU A 57 14.55 8.25 -6.10
C GLU A 57 13.27 7.42 -6.04
N ASN A 58 12.14 8.09 -5.83
CA ASN A 58 10.83 7.45 -5.85
C ASN A 58 10.50 6.95 -7.26
N VAL A 59 10.02 5.70 -7.34
CA VAL A 59 9.56 5.09 -8.59
C VAL A 59 8.09 4.73 -8.45
N ILE A 60 7.24 5.32 -9.28
CA ILE A 60 5.80 5.05 -9.29
C ILE A 60 5.49 4.05 -10.38
N VAL A 61 4.85 2.95 -10.03
CA VAL A 61 4.51 1.90 -11.00
C VAL A 61 3.04 1.53 -10.91
N LYS A 62 2.35 1.61 -12.03
CA LYS A 62 1.04 0.98 -12.21
C LYS A 62 1.26 -0.48 -12.60
N VAL A 63 0.62 -1.40 -11.88
CA VAL A 63 0.74 -2.83 -12.15
C VAL A 63 -0.64 -3.47 -12.16
N SER A 64 -0.85 -4.40 -13.10
CA SER A 64 -2.08 -5.18 -13.14
C SER A 64 -2.12 -6.17 -11.97
N LYS A 65 -3.33 -6.54 -11.54
CA LYS A 65 -3.49 -7.60 -10.55
C LYS A 65 -2.97 -8.92 -11.12
N SER A 66 -2.44 -9.77 -10.24
CA SER A 66 -2.08 -11.14 -10.60
C SER A 66 -3.29 -11.91 -11.13
N PRO A 67 -3.13 -12.69 -12.20
CA PRO A 67 -4.16 -13.59 -12.71
C PRO A 67 -4.40 -14.79 -11.79
N THR A 68 -3.51 -15.04 -10.85
CA THR A 68 -3.58 -16.14 -9.87
C THR A 68 -3.35 -15.64 -8.45
N LYS A 69 -3.89 -16.35 -7.47
CA LYS A 69 -3.61 -16.11 -6.05
C LYS A 69 -2.47 -17.00 -5.49
N ARG A 70 -1.91 -17.90 -6.33
CA ARG A 70 -0.87 -18.86 -5.96
C ARG A 70 0.53 -18.31 -6.19
N TYR A 71 0.80 -17.07 -5.80
CA TYR A 71 2.13 -16.48 -5.90
C TYR A 71 2.54 -15.95 -4.52
N GLU A 72 3.84 -15.79 -4.31
CA GLU A 72 4.41 -15.26 -3.07
C GLU A 72 5.06 -13.89 -3.26
N TYR A 73 5.57 -13.62 -4.46
CA TYR A 73 6.15 -12.32 -4.80
C TYR A 73 5.98 -11.99 -6.28
N ALA A 74 6.13 -10.72 -6.60
CA ALA A 74 6.15 -10.24 -7.98
C ALA A 74 7.50 -9.58 -8.30
N ILE A 75 7.93 -9.74 -9.56
CA ILE A 75 9.02 -8.98 -10.17
C ILE A 75 8.40 -8.10 -11.25
N ILE A 76 8.54 -6.79 -11.05
CA ILE A 76 8.01 -5.75 -11.93
C ILE A 76 9.16 -5.22 -12.77
N ASP A 77 9.20 -5.50 -14.06
CA ASP A 77 10.22 -4.99 -14.96
C ASP A 77 9.67 -3.81 -15.78
N THR A 78 10.03 -2.60 -15.36
CA THR A 78 9.54 -1.36 -16.01
C THR A 78 10.07 -1.19 -17.43
N LYS A 79 11.22 -1.83 -17.79
CA LYS A 79 11.76 -1.78 -19.15
C LYS A 79 10.96 -2.62 -20.13
N SER A 80 10.66 -3.85 -19.76
CA SER A 80 9.83 -4.75 -20.58
C SER A 80 8.33 -4.48 -20.44
N LYS A 81 7.93 -3.66 -19.45
CA LYS A 81 6.52 -3.39 -19.09
C LYS A 81 5.75 -4.64 -18.67
N ILE A 82 6.45 -5.64 -18.13
CA ILE A 82 5.88 -6.92 -17.70
C ILE A 82 6.13 -7.10 -16.20
N ALA A 83 5.09 -7.47 -15.48
CA ALA A 83 5.15 -8.00 -14.13
C ALA A 83 5.03 -9.53 -14.18
N THR A 84 5.94 -10.24 -13.53
CA THR A 84 5.87 -11.70 -13.37
C THR A 84 5.59 -12.03 -11.91
N TYR A 85 4.74 -13.03 -11.70
CA TYR A 85 4.31 -13.49 -10.38
C TYR A 85 4.91 -14.86 -10.13
N HIS A 86 5.56 -15.04 -9.00
CA HIS A 86 6.36 -16.20 -8.67
C HIS A 86 5.84 -16.87 -7.40
N ASP A 87 5.84 -18.19 -7.38
CA ASP A 87 5.57 -19.01 -6.18
C ASP A 87 6.79 -19.06 -5.23
N GLU A 88 6.69 -19.86 -4.18
CA GLU A 88 7.74 -20.06 -3.19
C GLU A 88 9.03 -20.66 -3.78
N ASP A 89 8.92 -21.48 -4.82
CA ASP A 89 10.05 -22.09 -5.54
C ASP A 89 10.65 -21.17 -6.61
N GLY A 90 10.07 -19.96 -6.79
CA GLY A 90 10.50 -18.99 -7.79
C GLY A 90 10.00 -19.27 -9.20
N VAL A 91 9.07 -20.22 -9.38
CA VAL A 91 8.47 -20.52 -10.68
C VAL A 91 7.46 -19.43 -11.04
N VAL A 92 7.47 -19.00 -12.31
CA VAL A 92 6.51 -18.02 -12.81
C VAL A 92 5.14 -18.70 -12.95
N VAL A 93 4.19 -18.25 -12.13
CA VAL A 93 2.80 -18.75 -12.11
C VAL A 93 1.80 -17.79 -12.77
N GLY A 94 2.27 -16.65 -13.21
CA GLY A 94 1.44 -15.67 -13.92
C GLY A 94 2.24 -14.47 -14.38
N SER A 95 1.66 -13.70 -15.29
CA SER A 95 2.22 -12.45 -15.78
C SER A 95 1.13 -11.40 -15.94
N GLY A 96 1.54 -10.15 -15.95
CA GLY A 96 0.68 -9.01 -16.15
C GLY A 96 1.45 -7.85 -16.76
N ILE A 97 0.77 -6.77 -17.03
CA ILE A 97 1.39 -5.55 -17.53
C ILE A 97 1.74 -4.60 -16.39
N CYS A 98 2.82 -3.86 -16.56
CA CYS A 98 3.17 -2.75 -15.68
C CYS A 98 3.63 -1.54 -16.50
N GLU A 99 3.52 -0.38 -15.89
CA GLU A 99 3.91 0.89 -16.49
C GLU A 99 4.50 1.79 -15.40
N GLU A 100 5.65 2.37 -15.69
CA GLU A 100 6.23 3.40 -14.85
C GLU A 100 5.51 4.72 -15.11
N ILE A 101 5.12 5.40 -14.05
CA ILE A 101 4.40 6.66 -14.10
C ILE A 101 5.38 7.79 -13.82
N ASP A 102 5.60 8.65 -14.81
CA ASP A 102 6.36 9.88 -14.62
C ASP A 102 5.52 10.89 -13.82
N GLY A 103 5.90 11.13 -12.58
CA GLY A 103 5.16 12.02 -11.68
C GLY A 103 5.78 12.10 -10.29
N ARG A 104 5.31 13.07 -9.51
CA ARG A 104 5.77 13.25 -8.13
C ARG A 104 4.74 12.67 -7.17
N PHE A 105 5.11 11.60 -6.47
CA PHE A 105 4.28 11.02 -5.43
C PHE A 105 4.17 11.98 -4.23
N PRO A 106 3.00 12.07 -3.57
CA PRO A 106 2.83 12.92 -2.38
C PRO A 106 3.81 12.54 -1.26
N ASP A 107 4.19 13.56 -0.48
CA ASP A 107 4.97 13.34 0.74
C ASP A 107 4.08 12.69 1.81
N ILE A 108 4.19 11.38 1.93
CA ILE A 108 3.38 10.58 2.86
C ILE A 108 3.74 10.82 4.33
N ASP A 109 4.93 11.29 4.63
CA ASP A 109 5.34 11.54 6.01
C ASP A 109 4.62 12.74 6.61
N ARG A 110 4.10 13.65 5.77
CA ARG A 110 3.29 14.78 6.22
C ARG A 110 1.90 14.41 6.74
N VAL A 111 1.35 13.28 6.26
CA VAL A 111 0.00 12.85 6.66
C VAL A 111 0.01 11.89 7.84
N ILE A 112 1.18 11.38 8.22
CA ILE A 112 1.34 10.55 9.41
C ILE A 112 1.40 11.48 10.64
N PRO A 113 0.43 11.42 11.57
CA PRO A 113 0.48 12.20 12.79
C PRO A 113 1.74 11.87 13.62
N LYS A 114 2.37 12.93 14.14
CA LYS A 114 3.53 12.78 15.05
C LYS A 114 3.12 12.61 16.50
N GLU A 115 1.87 12.96 16.82
CA GLU A 115 1.31 12.93 18.16
C GLU A 115 -0.05 12.24 18.14
N THR A 116 -0.43 11.64 19.24
CA THR A 116 -1.76 11.09 19.47
C THR A 116 -2.57 12.04 20.35
N LYS A 117 -3.83 12.28 19.97
CA LYS A 117 -4.81 13.05 20.77
C LYS A 117 -6.11 12.28 20.83
N ALA A 118 -6.71 12.23 22.00
CA ALA A 118 -8.03 11.63 22.15
C ALA A 118 -9.07 12.36 21.28
N ALA A 119 -10.07 11.63 20.82
CA ALA A 119 -11.25 12.14 20.18
C ALA A 119 -12.47 11.58 20.90
N GLU A 120 -13.43 12.44 21.26
CA GLU A 120 -14.71 12.00 21.84
C GLU A 120 -15.57 11.32 20.78
N GLU A 121 -15.52 11.83 19.56
CA GLU A 121 -16.24 11.33 18.41
C GLU A 121 -15.40 11.48 17.16
N ILE A 122 -15.44 10.50 16.26
CA ILE A 122 -14.75 10.54 14.98
C ILE A 122 -15.55 9.80 13.91
N GLY A 123 -15.77 10.43 12.76
CA GLY A 123 -16.46 9.84 11.63
C GLY A 123 -15.46 9.35 10.56
N PHE A 124 -15.74 8.19 10.00
CA PHE A 124 -15.00 7.65 8.84
C PHE A 124 -15.95 7.24 7.72
N ASN A 125 -15.48 7.33 6.49
CA ASN A 125 -16.15 6.66 5.39
C ASN A 125 -16.10 5.14 5.61
N ALA A 126 -17.27 4.52 5.73
CA ALA A 126 -17.37 3.08 5.97
C ALA A 126 -16.64 2.23 4.91
N GLY A 127 -16.61 2.67 3.64
CA GLY A 127 -15.87 2.00 2.58
C GLY A 127 -14.36 1.96 2.85
N TYR A 128 -13.80 2.98 3.50
CA TYR A 128 -12.39 2.99 3.88
C TYR A 128 -12.10 1.97 4.99
N LEU A 129 -13.02 1.82 5.95
CA LEU A 129 -12.89 0.81 7.01
C LEU A 129 -12.97 -0.62 6.46
N VAL A 130 -13.81 -0.85 5.45
CA VAL A 130 -13.86 -2.15 4.73
C VAL A 130 -12.51 -2.47 4.07
N ASP A 131 -11.83 -1.49 3.51
CA ASP A 131 -10.53 -1.74 2.90
C ASP A 131 -9.41 -1.89 3.95
N VAL A 132 -9.52 -1.24 5.11
CA VAL A 132 -8.68 -1.54 6.28
C VAL A 132 -8.86 -3.01 6.70
N GLU A 133 -10.09 -3.49 6.80
CA GLU A 133 -10.39 -4.88 7.14
C GLU A 133 -9.76 -5.86 6.14
N LYS A 134 -9.88 -5.59 4.82
CA LYS A 134 -9.29 -6.43 3.79
C LYS A 134 -7.77 -6.57 3.97
N VAL A 135 -7.08 -5.47 4.22
CA VAL A 135 -5.63 -5.50 4.44
C VAL A 135 -5.29 -6.17 5.78
N ALA A 136 -6.04 -5.89 6.84
CA ALA A 136 -5.82 -6.58 8.13
C ALA A 136 -5.94 -8.11 8.00
N LYS A 137 -6.87 -8.60 7.19
CA LYS A 137 -7.00 -10.04 6.86
C LYS A 137 -5.83 -10.59 6.04
N LEU A 138 -5.23 -9.80 5.16
CA LEU A 138 -4.01 -10.20 4.46
C LEU A 138 -2.84 -10.33 5.43
N PHE A 139 -2.69 -9.40 6.37
CA PHE A 139 -1.63 -9.40 7.37
C PHE A 139 -1.82 -10.49 8.43
N ASN A 140 -3.04 -10.70 8.90
CA ASN A 140 -3.37 -11.77 9.84
C ASN A 140 -4.74 -12.38 9.55
N PRO A 141 -4.81 -13.46 8.75
CA PRO A 141 -6.07 -14.12 8.40
C PRO A 141 -6.86 -14.68 9.58
N LYS A 142 -6.16 -15.06 10.66
CA LYS A 142 -6.79 -15.66 11.84
C LYS A 142 -7.33 -14.63 12.81
N PHE A 143 -6.71 -13.44 12.85
CA PHE A 143 -7.06 -12.39 13.79
C PHE A 143 -6.86 -11.01 13.16
N SER A 144 -7.89 -10.52 12.50
CA SER A 144 -7.86 -9.27 11.72
C SER A 144 -8.25 -8.03 12.54
N SER A 145 -8.05 -8.04 13.86
CA SER A 145 -8.31 -6.86 14.67
C SER A 145 -7.31 -5.75 14.38
N VAL A 146 -7.79 -4.52 14.48
CA VAL A 146 -6.99 -3.32 14.26
C VAL A 146 -7.13 -2.35 15.42
N LYS A 147 -6.06 -1.60 15.69
CA LYS A 147 -6.05 -0.49 16.62
C LYS A 147 -5.76 0.79 15.86
N PHE A 148 -6.61 1.80 16.04
CA PHE A 148 -6.36 3.13 15.51
C PHE A 148 -5.70 4.02 16.57
N GLU A 149 -4.64 4.69 16.18
CA GLU A 149 -4.06 5.81 16.89
C GLU A 149 -4.69 7.09 16.34
N LEU A 150 -5.40 7.82 17.19
CA LEU A 150 -6.15 9.02 16.82
C LEU A 150 -5.32 10.27 17.09
N ASN A 151 -5.54 11.33 16.32
CA ASN A 151 -4.99 12.65 16.57
C ASN A 151 -6.11 13.71 16.52
N GLY A 152 -7.03 13.61 17.48
CA GLY A 152 -8.27 14.39 17.50
C GLY A 152 -9.27 13.88 16.46
N ASN A 153 -10.33 14.63 16.23
CA ASN A 153 -11.45 14.23 15.36
C ASN A 153 -11.33 14.72 13.91
N THR A 154 -10.34 15.54 13.59
CA THR A 154 -10.17 16.16 12.25
C THR A 154 -8.87 15.75 11.54
N ASN A 155 -7.92 15.17 12.26
CA ASN A 155 -6.65 14.74 11.71
C ASN A 155 -6.67 13.25 11.38
N ALA A 156 -5.71 12.81 10.57
CA ALA A 156 -5.59 11.42 10.16
C ALA A 156 -5.50 10.46 11.35
N ALA A 157 -6.18 9.34 11.25
CA ALA A 157 -6.00 8.21 12.14
C ALA A 157 -5.05 7.19 11.50
N VAL A 158 -4.22 6.55 12.32
CA VAL A 158 -3.22 5.58 11.86
C VAL A 158 -3.51 4.22 12.47
N CYS A 159 -3.48 3.20 11.63
CA CYS A 159 -3.53 1.80 12.03
C CYS A 159 -2.20 1.14 11.70
N CYS A 160 -1.53 0.54 12.69
CA CYS A 160 -0.30 -0.22 12.49
C CYS A 160 -0.62 -1.72 12.38
N LEU A 161 -0.04 -2.36 11.38
CA LEU A 161 -0.21 -3.80 11.10
C LEU A 161 1.14 -4.51 11.13
N SER A 162 1.12 -5.75 11.60
CA SER A 162 2.28 -6.65 11.57
C SER A 162 1.82 -8.05 11.18
N ALA A 163 2.52 -8.64 10.22
CA ALA A 163 2.29 -10.02 9.83
C ALA A 163 3.21 -10.99 10.58
N PRO A 164 2.83 -12.26 10.74
CA PRO A 164 3.71 -13.28 11.30
C PRO A 164 5.03 -13.47 10.53
N SER A 165 5.05 -13.11 9.24
CA SER A 165 6.24 -13.07 8.38
C SER A 165 7.25 -11.99 8.77
N GLY A 166 6.88 -11.06 9.65
CA GLY A 166 7.71 -9.91 10.05
C GLY A 166 7.45 -8.65 9.22
N GLU A 167 6.66 -8.72 8.18
CA GLU A 167 6.27 -7.55 7.38
C GLU A 167 5.36 -6.62 8.20
N THR A 168 5.59 -5.32 8.07
CA THR A 168 4.82 -4.29 8.78
C THR A 168 4.21 -3.30 7.82
N ALA A 169 3.13 -2.65 8.23
CA ALA A 169 2.53 -1.56 7.49
C ALA A 169 1.83 -0.56 8.40
N LYS A 170 1.63 0.65 7.86
CA LYS A 170 0.74 1.66 8.41
C LYS A 170 -0.36 1.94 7.40
N ILE A 171 -1.58 2.02 7.90
CA ILE A 171 -2.71 2.53 7.14
C ILE A 171 -3.09 3.87 7.74
N VAL A 172 -3.17 4.88 6.91
CA VAL A 172 -3.63 6.23 7.28
C VAL A 172 -5.01 6.43 6.71
N VAL A 173 -5.96 6.88 7.52
CA VAL A 173 -7.33 7.18 7.10
C VAL A 173 -7.71 8.58 7.54
N MET A 174 -8.13 9.41 6.60
CA MET A 174 -8.64 10.74 6.90
C MET A 174 -10.08 10.64 7.44
N PRO A 175 -10.39 11.26 8.58
CA PRO A 175 -11.75 11.32 9.07
C PRO A 175 -12.64 12.17 8.18
N MET A 176 -13.94 11.88 8.21
CA MET A 176 -14.94 12.75 7.62
C MET A 176 -15.24 13.91 8.57
N ARG A 177 -15.41 15.09 8.00
CA ARG A 177 -16.04 16.21 8.73
C ARG A 177 -17.54 15.99 8.69
N LEU A 178 -18.11 15.79 9.84
CA LEU A 178 -19.57 15.70 10.06
C LEU A 178 -20.14 17.09 10.27
#